data_a6b9a75d48378361b3b7215c8526e5a9
#
_entry.id   a6b9a75d48378361b3b7215c8526e5a9
#
_cell.length_a   1.000
_cell.length_b   1.000
_cell.length_c   1.000
_cell.angle_alpha   90.00
_cell.angle_beta   90.00
_cell.angle_gamma   90.00
#
_symmetry.space_group_name_H-M   'P 1'
#
loop_
_entity.id
_entity.type
_entity.pdbx_description
1 polymer ?
#
loop_
_entity_poly.entity_id
_entity_poly.type
_entity_poly.pdbx_seq_one_letter_code
_entity_poly.pdbx_strand_id
1 'polypeptide(L)'
;LKELEDKGLIYRGVLEPPKGKKPDDWEPREQTLFKSTDHGDDVDRAVMKSDGSWTYFAPDIAYHYDKVTRGFDELIDIFGADHGGYVKRMKAAVSALSGGKVPLDIKLCQLVKLFKDGAEFKMSKNIGLQDTFERASRPPRRGDEAVPARPTA
;
A
#
# COMPACT_ATOMS: atom_id res chain seq x y z
N LEU A 1 11.60 -2.58 -13.78
CA LEU A 1 11.23 -1.69 -14.89
C LEU A 1 11.34 -2.42 -16.23
N LYS A 2 12.45 -3.08 -16.49
CA LYS A 2 12.68 -3.80 -17.76
C LYS A 2 11.50 -4.72 -18.14
N GLU A 3 10.95 -5.46 -17.19
CA GLU A 3 9.78 -6.32 -17.43
C GLU A 3 8.54 -5.53 -17.91
N LEU A 4 8.34 -4.32 -17.40
CA LEU A 4 7.25 -3.45 -17.83
C LEU A 4 7.53 -2.85 -19.21
N GLU A 5 8.80 -2.53 -19.50
CA GLU A 5 9.25 -2.07 -20.82
C GLU A 5 9.07 -3.15 -21.88
N ASP A 6 9.55 -4.36 -21.60
CA ASP A 6 9.44 -5.51 -22.50
C ASP A 6 7.98 -5.87 -22.81
N LYS A 7 7.08 -5.62 -21.88
CA LYS A 7 5.62 -5.78 -22.07
C LYS A 7 4.94 -4.55 -22.68
N GLY A 8 5.66 -3.46 -22.99
CA GLY A 8 5.09 -2.23 -23.52
C GLY A 8 4.13 -1.51 -22.57
N LEU A 9 4.27 -1.75 -21.27
CA LEU A 9 3.38 -1.25 -20.22
C LEU A 9 3.78 0.12 -19.68
N ILE A 10 4.91 0.67 -20.09
CA ILE A 10 5.37 1.99 -19.67
C ILE A 10 5.69 2.89 -20.87
N TYR A 11 5.57 4.19 -20.66
CA TYR A 11 5.84 5.23 -21.64
C TYR A 11 6.29 6.51 -20.97
N ARG A 12 6.83 7.44 -21.76
CA ARG A 12 7.13 8.80 -21.32
C ARG A 12 5.93 9.70 -21.58
N GLY A 13 5.52 10.46 -20.57
CA GLY A 13 4.35 11.33 -20.69
C GLY A 13 4.20 12.31 -19.54
N VAL A 14 3.23 13.20 -19.67
CA VAL A 14 2.87 14.19 -18.66
C VAL A 14 1.50 13.85 -18.10
N LEU A 15 1.41 13.66 -16.79
CA LEU A 15 0.12 13.50 -16.14
C LEU A 15 -0.58 14.85 -16.00
N GLU A 16 -1.89 14.86 -16.19
CA GLU A 16 -2.70 16.03 -15.88
C GLU A 16 -2.65 16.34 -14.36
N PRO A 17 -2.85 17.60 -13.97
CA PRO A 17 -2.89 17.96 -12.56
C PRO A 17 -4.00 17.15 -11.84
N PRO A 18 -3.80 16.83 -10.54
CA PRO A 18 -4.82 16.16 -9.76
C PRO A 18 -6.16 16.88 -9.85
N LYS A 19 -7.26 16.12 -9.92
CA LYS A 19 -8.62 16.70 -9.88
C LYS A 19 -8.77 17.54 -8.61
N GLY A 20 -9.05 18.83 -8.77
CA GLY A 20 -9.16 19.77 -7.69
C GLY A 20 -8.39 21.07 -7.99
N LYS A 21 -7.99 21.78 -6.92
CA LYS A 21 -7.23 23.02 -7.08
C LYS A 21 -5.82 22.67 -7.57
N LYS A 22 -5.49 23.13 -8.79
CA LYS A 22 -4.13 23.05 -9.33
C LYS A 22 -3.19 23.82 -8.39
N PRO A 23 -2.10 23.21 -7.88
CA PRO A 23 -1.11 23.94 -7.13
C PRO A 23 -0.53 25.08 -7.97
N ASP A 24 -0.30 26.26 -7.37
CA ASP A 24 0.20 27.43 -8.09
C ASP A 24 1.60 27.22 -8.70
N ASP A 25 2.35 26.27 -8.15
CA ASP A 25 3.69 25.85 -8.59
C ASP A 25 3.67 24.60 -9.48
N TRP A 26 2.49 24.14 -9.92
CA TRP A 26 2.40 22.96 -10.78
C TRP A 26 2.91 23.26 -12.18
N GLU A 27 3.87 22.48 -12.63
CA GLU A 27 4.39 22.50 -13.98
C GLU A 27 4.21 21.15 -14.67
N PRO A 28 3.91 21.14 -16.00
CA PRO A 28 3.88 19.91 -16.75
C PRO A 28 5.31 19.34 -16.88
N ARG A 29 5.56 18.19 -16.21
CA ARG A 29 6.86 17.51 -16.25
C ARG A 29 6.70 16.13 -16.83
N GLU A 30 7.54 15.80 -17.80
CA GLU A 30 7.57 14.47 -18.37
C GLU A 30 8.10 13.46 -17.35
N GLN A 31 7.39 12.34 -17.21
CA GLN A 31 7.68 11.26 -16.27
C GLN A 31 7.63 9.92 -17.00
N THR A 32 8.16 8.86 -16.37
CA THR A 32 7.89 7.49 -16.85
C THR A 32 6.60 7.00 -16.20
N LEU A 33 5.63 6.71 -17.04
CA LEU A 33 4.26 6.34 -16.65
C LEU A 33 3.99 4.86 -16.93
N PHE A 34 3.25 4.24 -16.04
CA PHE A 34 2.68 2.92 -16.21
C PHE A 34 1.24 3.05 -16.72
N LYS A 35 0.89 2.28 -17.77
CA LYS A 35 -0.44 2.23 -18.39
C LYS A 35 -1.44 1.49 -17.50
N SER A 36 -1.71 2.03 -16.32
CA SER A 36 -2.61 1.37 -15.36
C SER A 36 -4.07 1.43 -15.80
N THR A 37 -4.44 2.39 -16.64
CA THR A 37 -5.81 2.49 -17.20
C THR A 37 -6.18 1.29 -18.06
N ASP A 38 -5.22 0.70 -18.77
CA ASP A 38 -5.42 -0.52 -19.57
C ASP A 38 -5.76 -1.75 -18.69
N HIS A 39 -5.54 -1.63 -17.38
CA HIS A 39 -5.71 -2.69 -16.40
C HIS A 39 -6.71 -2.34 -15.27
N GLY A 40 -7.55 -1.32 -15.49
CA GLY A 40 -8.68 -1.02 -14.60
C GLY A 40 -8.43 0.05 -13.53
N ASP A 41 -7.34 0.81 -13.61
CA ASP A 41 -7.17 2.03 -12.82
C ASP A 41 -7.87 3.23 -13.49
N ASP A 42 -8.06 4.31 -12.76
CA ASP A 42 -8.72 5.52 -13.24
C ASP A 42 -7.80 6.45 -14.03
N VAL A 43 -6.50 6.38 -13.80
CA VAL A 43 -5.47 7.21 -14.46
C VAL A 43 -4.14 6.44 -14.50
N ASP A 44 -3.30 6.72 -15.50
CA ASP A 44 -1.95 6.18 -15.56
C ASP A 44 -1.09 6.72 -14.40
N ARG A 45 -0.10 5.94 -13.98
CA ARG A 45 0.65 6.22 -12.76
C ARG A 45 2.14 6.41 -13.03
N ALA A 46 2.70 7.46 -12.45
CA ALA A 46 4.14 7.65 -12.51
C ALA A 46 4.88 6.56 -11.71
N VAL A 47 5.84 5.90 -12.36
CA VAL A 47 6.78 4.97 -11.73
C VAL A 47 8.14 5.63 -11.50
N MET A 48 8.50 6.60 -12.35
CA MET A 48 9.71 7.41 -12.18
C MET A 48 9.38 8.88 -12.45
N LYS A 49 9.89 9.75 -11.59
CA LYS A 49 9.72 11.20 -11.71
C LYS A 49 10.60 11.80 -12.83
N SER A 50 10.39 13.07 -13.12
CA SER A 50 11.18 13.83 -14.10
C SER A 50 12.67 13.94 -13.75
N ASP A 51 13.00 13.91 -12.46
CA ASP A 51 14.38 13.95 -11.95
C ASP A 51 15.09 12.57 -11.97
N GLY A 52 14.42 11.52 -12.46
CA GLY A 52 14.92 10.15 -12.49
C GLY A 52 14.75 9.38 -11.18
N SER A 53 14.23 10.00 -10.13
CA SER A 53 13.94 9.29 -8.88
C SER A 53 12.67 8.41 -8.99
N TRP A 54 12.69 7.28 -8.29
CA TRP A 54 11.55 6.37 -8.23
C TRP A 54 10.40 6.98 -7.42
N THR A 55 9.17 6.75 -7.85
CA THR A 55 8.00 6.93 -7.00
C THR A 55 7.86 5.76 -6.03
N TYR A 56 7.07 5.90 -4.96
CA TYR A 56 6.76 4.78 -4.07
C TYR A 56 6.04 3.61 -4.77
N PHE A 57 5.39 3.87 -5.88
CA PHE A 57 4.67 2.85 -6.63
C PHE A 57 5.63 1.86 -7.34
N ALA A 58 6.81 2.30 -7.75
CA ALA A 58 7.78 1.45 -8.43
C ALA A 58 8.29 0.27 -7.56
N PRO A 59 8.74 0.45 -6.30
CA PRO A 59 9.09 -0.66 -5.43
C PRO A 59 7.90 -1.58 -5.10
N ASP A 60 6.68 -1.04 -4.99
CA ASP A 60 5.48 -1.85 -4.77
C ASP A 60 5.19 -2.77 -5.96
N ILE A 61 5.35 -2.27 -7.19
CA ILE A 61 5.26 -3.09 -8.41
C ILE A 61 6.31 -4.20 -8.38
N ALA A 62 7.57 -3.88 -8.04
CA ALA A 62 8.65 -4.85 -7.99
C ALA A 62 8.39 -5.96 -6.96
N TYR A 63 7.87 -5.59 -5.79
CA TYR A 63 7.50 -6.53 -4.74
C TYR A 63 6.37 -7.47 -5.17
N HIS A 64 5.35 -6.95 -5.85
CA HIS A 64 4.26 -7.78 -6.35
C HIS A 64 4.69 -8.64 -7.55
N TYR A 65 5.63 -8.16 -8.36
CA TYR A 65 6.24 -9.00 -9.40
C TYR A 65 6.94 -10.22 -8.81
N ASP A 66 7.71 -10.05 -7.72
CA ASP A 66 8.29 -11.18 -7.00
C ASP A 66 7.21 -12.16 -6.51
N LYS A 67 6.12 -11.66 -5.92
CA LYS A 67 5.00 -12.52 -5.49
C LYS A 67 4.40 -13.32 -6.66
N VAL A 68 4.13 -12.66 -7.80
CA VAL A 68 3.60 -13.32 -9.01
C VAL A 68 4.55 -14.40 -9.52
N THR A 69 5.86 -14.13 -9.54
CA THR A 69 6.86 -15.09 -10.04
C THR A 69 7.06 -16.31 -9.13
N ARG A 70 6.66 -16.21 -7.86
CA ARG A 70 6.64 -17.35 -6.92
C ARG A 70 5.54 -18.36 -7.19
N GLY A 71 4.63 -18.09 -8.12
CA GLY A 71 3.64 -19.05 -8.61
C GLY A 71 2.42 -19.24 -7.70
N PHE A 72 2.02 -18.21 -6.95
CA PHE A 72 0.76 -18.23 -6.21
C PHE A 72 -0.43 -18.05 -7.15
N ASP A 73 -1.52 -18.74 -6.87
CA ASP A 73 -2.77 -18.67 -7.64
C ASP A 73 -3.57 -17.40 -7.32
N GLU A 74 -3.39 -16.83 -6.13
CA GLU A 74 -4.04 -15.62 -5.64
C GLU A 74 -3.10 -14.85 -4.69
N LEU A 75 -3.17 -13.54 -4.74
CA LEU A 75 -2.50 -12.66 -3.79
C LEU A 75 -3.53 -11.93 -2.93
N ILE A 76 -3.24 -11.83 -1.63
CA ILE A 76 -4.08 -11.09 -0.67
C ILE A 76 -3.20 -10.08 0.05
N ASP A 77 -3.56 -8.81 -0.04
CA ASP A 77 -2.94 -7.72 0.71
C ASP A 77 -3.91 -7.17 1.77
N ILE A 78 -3.36 -6.73 2.89
CA ILE A 78 -4.12 -6.08 3.95
C ILE A 78 -3.61 -4.65 4.10
N PHE A 79 -4.46 -3.68 3.78
CA PHE A 79 -4.14 -2.25 3.85
C PHE A 79 -4.92 -1.55 4.96
N GLY A 80 -4.35 -0.48 5.52
CA GLY A 80 -5.12 0.47 6.32
C GLY A 80 -6.19 1.16 5.47
N ALA A 81 -7.31 1.52 6.08
CA ALA A 81 -8.43 2.16 5.38
C ALA A 81 -8.06 3.50 4.71
N ASP A 82 -7.03 4.18 5.22
CA ASP A 82 -6.42 5.37 4.65
C ASP A 82 -5.75 5.13 3.28
N HIS A 83 -5.43 3.88 2.95
CA HIS A 83 -4.87 3.47 1.66
C HIS A 83 -5.93 3.03 0.63
N GLY A 84 -7.22 3.28 0.87
CA GLY A 84 -8.30 2.89 -0.05
C GLY A 84 -8.10 3.36 -1.49
N GLY A 85 -7.57 4.58 -1.69
CA GLY A 85 -7.23 5.12 -3.01
C GLY A 85 -6.07 4.41 -3.72
N TYR A 86 -5.34 3.53 -3.02
CA TYR A 86 -4.23 2.77 -3.58
C TYR A 86 -4.65 1.43 -4.20
N VAL A 87 -5.86 0.96 -3.86
CA VAL A 87 -6.37 -0.37 -4.23
C VAL A 87 -6.40 -0.59 -5.74
N LYS A 88 -7.02 0.33 -6.50
CA LYS A 88 -7.17 0.19 -7.95
C LYS A 88 -5.82 0.09 -8.65
N ARG A 89 -4.87 0.96 -8.29
CA ARG A 89 -3.54 0.99 -8.90
C ARG A 89 -2.74 -0.29 -8.63
N MET A 90 -2.86 -0.88 -7.43
CA MET A 90 -2.18 -2.15 -7.13
C MET A 90 -2.82 -3.32 -7.88
N LYS A 91 -4.15 -3.38 -7.94
CA LYS A 91 -4.85 -4.38 -8.74
C LYS A 91 -4.48 -4.30 -10.22
N ALA A 92 -4.41 -3.08 -10.77
CA ALA A 92 -3.97 -2.85 -12.15
C ALA A 92 -2.54 -3.34 -12.39
N ALA A 93 -1.62 -3.04 -11.46
CA ALA A 93 -0.23 -3.49 -11.54
C ALA A 93 -0.11 -5.01 -11.55
N VAL A 94 -0.77 -5.71 -10.62
CA VAL A 94 -0.72 -7.18 -10.56
C VAL A 94 -1.39 -7.81 -11.77
N SER A 95 -2.50 -7.27 -12.25
CA SER A 95 -3.14 -7.71 -13.48
C SER A 95 -2.19 -7.61 -14.68
N ALA A 96 -1.52 -6.47 -14.85
CA ALA A 96 -0.54 -6.26 -15.91
C ALA A 96 0.65 -7.24 -15.82
N LEU A 97 1.21 -7.41 -14.64
CA LEU A 97 2.37 -8.27 -14.40
C LEU A 97 2.07 -9.74 -14.66
N SER A 98 0.91 -10.20 -14.22
CA SER A 98 0.48 -11.61 -14.36
C SER A 98 -0.21 -11.92 -15.70
N GLY A 99 -0.47 -10.91 -16.54
CA GLY A 99 -1.32 -11.05 -17.73
C GLY A 99 -2.76 -11.43 -17.35
N GLY A 100 -3.26 -10.92 -16.24
CA GLY A 100 -4.61 -11.18 -15.72
C GLY A 100 -4.81 -12.55 -15.06
N LYS A 101 -3.75 -13.35 -14.90
CA LYS A 101 -3.84 -14.73 -14.40
C LYS A 101 -3.91 -14.83 -12.89
N VAL A 102 -3.31 -13.90 -12.16
CA VAL A 102 -3.23 -13.91 -10.70
C VAL A 102 -4.07 -12.74 -10.17
N PRO A 103 -5.21 -13.01 -9.52
CA PRO A 103 -6.00 -11.97 -8.89
C PRO A 103 -5.29 -11.42 -7.64
N LEU A 104 -5.43 -10.13 -7.40
CA LEU A 104 -5.06 -9.48 -6.15
C LEU A 104 -6.32 -9.08 -5.39
N ASP A 105 -6.56 -9.68 -4.25
CA ASP A 105 -7.56 -9.21 -3.30
C ASP A 105 -6.94 -8.27 -2.26
N ILE A 106 -7.59 -7.13 -2.00
CA ILE A 106 -7.11 -6.15 -1.01
C ILE A 106 -8.20 -5.94 0.04
N LYS A 107 -7.88 -6.33 1.27
CA LYS A 107 -8.73 -6.12 2.43
C LYS A 107 -8.35 -4.80 3.11
N LEU A 108 -9.34 -3.93 3.30
CA LEU A 108 -9.14 -2.67 4.02
C LEU A 108 -9.50 -2.86 5.49
N CYS A 109 -8.53 -2.63 6.37
CA CYS A 109 -8.71 -2.69 7.81
C CYS A 109 -8.77 -1.27 8.39
N GLN A 110 -9.71 -1.04 9.31
CA GLN A 110 -9.81 0.23 10.01
C GLN A 110 -8.60 0.46 10.92
N LEU A 111 -8.28 1.73 11.15
CA LEU A 111 -7.20 2.10 12.06
C LEU A 111 -7.51 1.59 13.47
N VAL A 112 -6.55 0.88 14.04
CA VAL A 112 -6.65 0.39 15.43
C VAL A 112 -6.24 1.51 16.37
N LYS A 113 -7.10 1.82 17.33
CA LYS A 113 -6.79 2.72 18.44
C LYS A 113 -6.39 1.89 19.65
N LEU A 114 -5.24 2.19 20.21
CA LEU A 114 -4.77 1.56 21.43
C LEU A 114 -5.16 2.44 22.62
N PHE A 115 -5.62 1.82 23.70
CA PHE A 115 -5.94 2.47 24.96
C PHE A 115 -5.09 1.88 26.08
N LYS A 116 -4.54 2.75 26.93
CA LYS A 116 -3.84 2.37 28.14
C LYS A 116 -4.42 3.20 29.31
N ASP A 117 -4.83 2.53 30.36
CA ASP A 117 -5.41 3.16 31.56
C ASP A 117 -6.60 4.10 31.23
N GLY A 118 -7.41 3.73 30.23
CA GLY A 118 -8.59 4.48 29.79
C GLY A 118 -8.31 5.68 28.88
N ALA A 119 -7.05 6.00 28.57
CA ALA A 119 -6.64 7.06 27.66
C ALA A 119 -6.13 6.49 26.32
N GLU A 120 -6.38 7.22 25.21
CA GLU A 120 -5.87 6.83 23.89
C GLU A 120 -4.32 6.88 23.91
N PHE A 121 -3.69 5.73 23.64
CA PHE A 121 -2.24 5.59 23.56
C PHE A 121 -1.80 5.73 22.10
N LYS A 122 -1.16 6.85 21.76
CA LYS A 122 -0.60 7.07 20.42
C LYS A 122 0.76 6.39 20.32
N MET A 123 0.87 5.42 19.43
CA MET A 123 2.18 4.87 19.07
C MET A 123 3.01 5.95 18.37
N SER A 124 4.12 6.37 18.96
CA SER A 124 5.12 7.19 18.28
C SER A 124 6.05 6.28 17.48
N LYS A 125 6.60 6.80 16.37
CA LYS A 125 7.60 6.08 15.55
C LYS A 125 8.86 5.68 16.35
N ASN A 126 9.05 6.21 17.56
CA ASN A 126 10.20 5.94 18.42
C ASN A 126 9.96 4.84 19.47
N ILE A 127 8.72 4.32 19.57
CA ILE A 127 8.48 3.11 20.36
C ILE A 127 8.65 1.96 19.38
N GLY A 128 9.85 1.34 19.39
CA GLY A 128 10.19 0.26 18.46
C GLY A 128 9.14 -0.85 18.50
N LEU A 129 8.76 -1.33 17.33
CA LEU A 129 7.86 -2.49 17.13
C LEU A 129 8.27 -3.71 17.99
N GLN A 130 9.57 -3.84 18.33
CA GLN A 130 10.12 -4.88 19.20
C GLN A 130 9.51 -4.87 20.61
N ASP A 131 9.35 -3.70 21.25
CA ASP A 131 8.80 -3.62 22.61
C ASP A 131 7.31 -4.04 22.67
N THR A 132 6.57 -3.79 21.60
CA THR A 132 5.14 -4.14 21.54
C THR A 132 4.94 -5.63 21.27
N PHE A 133 5.74 -6.24 20.41
CA PHE A 133 5.69 -7.68 20.12
C PHE A 133 6.24 -8.51 21.27
N GLU A 134 7.34 -8.10 21.91
CA GLU A 134 7.89 -8.81 23.06
C GLU A 134 6.96 -8.76 24.29
N ARG A 135 6.21 -7.67 24.48
CA ARG A 135 5.18 -7.59 25.54
C ARG A 135 3.94 -8.43 25.24
N ALA A 136 3.49 -8.49 23.97
CA ALA A 136 2.32 -9.27 23.58
C ALA A 136 2.60 -10.79 23.56
N SER A 137 3.86 -11.19 23.37
CA SER A 137 4.28 -12.59 23.34
C SER A 137 4.77 -13.14 24.69
N ARG A 138 4.86 -12.30 25.75
CA ARG A 138 5.17 -12.80 27.08
C ARG A 138 3.95 -13.49 27.70
N PRO A 139 4.08 -14.73 28.21
CA PRO A 139 3.02 -15.34 28.97
C PRO A 139 2.71 -14.49 30.21
N PRO A 140 1.45 -14.41 30.65
CA PRO A 140 1.07 -13.61 31.81
C PRO A 140 1.90 -14.04 33.02
N ARG A 141 2.54 -13.08 33.68
CA ARG A 141 3.27 -13.36 34.91
C ARG A 141 2.26 -13.73 35.99
N ARG A 142 2.61 -14.69 36.84
CA ARG A 142 1.83 -15.03 38.05
C ARG A 142 1.66 -13.76 38.89
N GLY A 143 0.46 -13.17 38.87
CA GLY A 143 0.14 -11.90 39.54
C GLY A 143 -0.57 -10.85 38.65
N ASP A 144 -0.64 -11.04 37.33
CA ASP A 144 -1.46 -10.19 36.46
C ASP A 144 -2.94 -10.67 36.56
N GLU A 145 -3.69 -10.08 37.48
CA GLU A 145 -5.13 -10.35 37.61
C GLU A 145 -5.86 -9.90 36.34
N ALA A 146 -6.64 -10.82 35.77
CA ALA A 146 -7.49 -10.53 34.64
C ALA A 146 -8.51 -9.45 35.02
N VAL A 147 -8.48 -8.32 34.29
CA VAL A 147 -9.51 -7.28 34.41
C VAL A 147 -10.85 -7.89 33.98
N PRO A 148 -11.87 -7.93 34.86
CA PRO A 148 -13.16 -8.51 34.52
C PRO A 148 -13.84 -7.72 33.41
N ALA A 149 -14.41 -8.41 32.42
CA ALA A 149 -15.20 -7.82 31.34
C ALA A 149 -16.38 -7.05 31.95
N ARG A 150 -16.58 -5.80 31.51
CA ARG A 150 -17.75 -5.00 31.91
C ARG A 150 -19.01 -5.65 31.36
N PRO A 151 -20.08 -5.79 32.16
CA PRO A 151 -21.37 -6.26 31.68
C PRO A 151 -21.95 -5.22 30.69
N THR A 152 -22.40 -5.70 29.54
CA THR A 152 -23.21 -4.94 28.59
C THR A 152 -24.58 -4.68 29.21
N ALA A 153 -24.95 -3.42 29.36
CA ALA A 153 -26.32 -2.98 29.61
C ALA A 153 -27.01 -2.66 28.28
#